data_cd177db67cd9d5bd281909a974b8a51e
#
_entry.id   cd177db67cd9d5bd281909a974b8a51e
#
_cell.length_a   1.000
_cell.length_b   1.000
_cell.length_c   1.000
_cell.angle_alpha   90.00
_cell.angle_beta   90.00
_cell.angle_gamma   90.00
#
_symmetry.space_group_name_H-M   'P 1'
#
loop_
_entity.id
_entity.type
_entity.pdbx_description
1 polymer ?
#
loop_
_entity_poly.entity_id
_entity_poly.type
_entity_poly.pdbx_seq_one_letter_code
_entity_poly.pdbx_strand_id
1 'polypeptide(L)'
;MIGKRIGFILLTLSVLAGCQSAPSPQDLQLGDVTSMEKVKNYDGLISYYKSQLEQGSEDPDVKEKLAWAYFYKGDIESADFYVQHLQKQGFENPNLYQLKGQVFDAKNDIESAISAYLASIDAGNRTGQIHVLLGVSYTKVGKYDEAQKELNQARLRGYDDVVVKNNIAMIQMANGEYQQAIQTLAPVLKEDPENKTVKANLAIALMKTQQIDSAKKLLKGDFSAEEIQSIAAELTQLGVNDEAS
;
A
#
# COMPACT_ATOMS: atom_id res chain seq x y z
N MET A 1 -52.50 -25.07 67.84
CA MET A 1 -51.71 -25.85 66.88
C MET A 1 -51.13 -24.90 65.87
N ILE A 2 -49.88 -25.02 65.71
CA ILE A 2 -48.88 -24.07 65.09
C ILE A 2 -49.05 -23.99 63.58
N GLY A 3 -49.31 -22.81 63.03
CA GLY A 3 -49.29 -22.53 61.59
C GLY A 3 -48.14 -21.63 61.22
N LYS A 4 -47.13 -22.20 60.55
CA LYS A 4 -45.93 -21.52 60.10
C LYS A 4 -46.24 -20.56 58.96
N ARG A 5 -45.90 -19.28 59.14
CA ARG A 5 -45.87 -18.29 58.11
C ARG A 5 -44.50 -18.43 57.33
N ILE A 6 -44.54 -18.73 56.04
CA ILE A 6 -43.41 -18.74 55.17
C ILE A 6 -43.38 -17.37 54.51
N GLY A 7 -42.39 -16.58 54.90
CA GLY A 7 -42.13 -15.29 54.26
C GLY A 7 -41.39 -15.49 52.92
N PHE A 8 -41.98 -14.99 51.84
CA PHE A 8 -41.37 -14.93 50.54
C PHE A 8 -40.46 -13.69 50.48
N ILE A 9 -39.14 -13.90 50.48
CA ILE A 9 -38.17 -12.84 50.25
C ILE A 9 -38.02 -12.72 48.74
N LEU A 10 -38.58 -11.64 48.16
CA LEU A 10 -38.30 -11.22 46.77
C LEU A 10 -36.90 -10.63 46.76
N LEU A 11 -35.95 -11.40 46.19
CA LEU A 11 -34.62 -10.90 45.86
C LEU A 11 -34.70 -10.14 44.53
N THR A 12 -34.77 -8.80 44.57
CA THR A 12 -34.68 -7.95 43.38
C THR A 12 -33.23 -7.92 42.93
N LEU A 13 -32.93 -8.68 41.88
CA LEU A 13 -31.67 -8.58 41.16
C LEU A 13 -31.67 -7.26 40.37
N SER A 14 -31.03 -6.22 40.88
CA SER A 14 -30.72 -5.01 40.16
C SER A 14 -29.59 -5.33 39.18
N VAL A 15 -29.95 -5.56 37.94
CA VAL A 15 -28.98 -5.59 36.82
C VAL A 15 -28.48 -4.15 36.61
N LEU A 16 -27.32 -3.82 37.16
CA LEU A 16 -26.58 -2.64 36.79
C LEU A 16 -26.06 -2.89 35.37
N ALA A 17 -26.82 -2.42 34.37
CA ALA A 17 -26.30 -2.23 33.03
C ALA A 17 -25.22 -1.15 33.09
N GLY A 18 -23.99 -1.57 33.37
CA GLY A 18 -22.84 -0.70 33.17
C GLY A 18 -22.75 -0.35 31.70
N CYS A 19 -23.15 0.86 31.34
CA CYS A 19 -22.69 1.47 30.08
C CYS A 19 -21.18 1.49 30.17
N GLN A 20 -20.50 0.54 29.51
CA GLN A 20 -19.09 0.70 29.16
C GLN A 20 -19.05 1.85 28.17
N SER A 21 -18.80 3.07 28.67
CA SER A 21 -18.37 4.18 27.84
C SER A 21 -17.13 3.72 27.10
N ALA A 22 -17.11 3.90 25.77
CA ALA A 22 -15.89 3.70 25.00
C ALA A 22 -14.75 4.46 25.70
N PRO A 23 -13.53 3.86 25.77
CA PRO A 23 -12.40 4.52 26.42
C PRO A 23 -12.23 5.90 25.82
N SER A 24 -12.05 6.90 26.67
CA SER A 24 -11.78 8.27 26.20
C SER A 24 -10.45 8.27 25.44
N PRO A 25 -10.24 9.15 24.48
CA PRO A 25 -8.96 9.26 23.76
C PRO A 25 -7.75 9.46 24.70
N GLN A 26 -7.98 9.89 25.93
CA GLN A 26 -6.97 10.09 26.96
C GLN A 26 -6.38 8.80 27.55
N ASP A 27 -7.09 7.67 27.39
CA ASP A 27 -6.65 6.38 27.94
C ASP A 27 -5.76 5.58 26.96
N LEU A 28 -5.52 6.09 25.75
CA LEU A 28 -4.67 5.45 24.75
C LEU A 28 -3.20 5.71 25.07
N GLN A 29 -2.50 4.68 25.52
CA GLN A 29 -1.05 4.72 25.77
C GLN A 29 -0.26 4.41 24.49
N LEU A 30 1.05 4.68 24.49
CA LEU A 30 1.94 4.42 23.35
C LEU A 30 1.89 2.96 22.87
N GLY A 31 1.64 1.99 23.77
CA GLY A 31 1.44 0.60 23.44
C GLY A 31 0.19 0.35 22.56
N ASP A 32 -0.84 1.15 22.74
CA ASP A 32 -2.07 1.07 21.95
C ASP A 32 -1.85 1.58 20.51
N VAL A 33 -1.03 2.63 20.33
CA VAL A 33 -0.64 3.15 19.01
C VAL A 33 0.08 2.09 18.20
N THR A 34 1.10 1.45 18.77
CA THR A 34 1.84 0.36 18.10
C THR A 34 0.91 -0.81 17.75
N SER A 35 -0.03 -1.13 18.62
CA SER A 35 -1.03 -2.18 18.37
C SER A 35 -1.97 -1.80 17.24
N MET A 36 -2.45 -0.54 17.19
CA MET A 36 -3.29 -0.03 16.11
C MET A 36 -2.56 -0.04 14.77
N GLU A 37 -1.29 0.36 14.74
CA GLU A 37 -0.45 0.29 13.53
C GLU A 37 -0.32 -1.14 13.02
N LYS A 38 -0.01 -2.09 13.91
CA LYS A 38 0.16 -3.51 13.57
C LYS A 38 -1.10 -4.13 12.97
N VAL A 39 -2.29 -3.77 13.47
CA VAL A 39 -3.57 -4.26 12.95
C VAL A 39 -4.19 -3.34 11.90
N LYS A 40 -3.48 -2.29 11.48
CA LYS A 40 -3.92 -1.30 10.49
C LYS A 40 -5.24 -0.60 10.87
N ASN A 41 -5.44 -0.34 12.16
CA ASN A 41 -6.59 0.42 12.67
C ASN A 41 -6.37 1.92 12.47
N TYR A 42 -6.51 2.38 11.23
CA TYR A 42 -6.26 3.78 10.88
C TYR A 42 -7.30 4.75 11.49
N ASP A 43 -8.55 4.32 11.70
CA ASP A 43 -9.56 5.13 12.37
C ASP A 43 -9.19 5.39 13.84
N GLY A 44 -8.67 4.38 14.53
CA GLY A 44 -8.13 4.51 15.87
C GLY A 44 -6.94 5.47 15.93
N LEU A 45 -5.99 5.36 14.99
CA LEU A 45 -4.83 6.24 14.88
C LEU A 45 -5.24 7.70 14.62
N ILE A 46 -6.19 7.92 13.69
CA ILE A 46 -6.72 9.26 13.39
C ILE A 46 -7.35 9.86 14.63
N SER A 47 -8.20 9.11 15.34
CA SER A 47 -8.85 9.58 16.56
C SER A 47 -7.83 9.93 17.64
N TYR A 48 -6.83 9.09 17.82
CA TYR A 48 -5.74 9.32 18.77
C TYR A 48 -4.96 10.62 18.46
N TYR A 49 -4.42 10.77 17.25
CA TYR A 49 -3.63 11.95 16.90
C TYR A 49 -4.46 13.24 16.90
N LYS A 50 -5.74 13.18 16.50
CA LYS A 50 -6.66 14.33 16.62
C LYS A 50 -6.85 14.75 18.06
N SER A 51 -7.02 13.81 18.99
CA SER A 51 -7.16 14.14 20.41
C SER A 51 -5.92 14.82 20.97
N GLN A 52 -4.71 14.46 20.53
CA GLN A 52 -3.48 15.15 20.90
C GLN A 52 -3.47 16.61 20.45
N LEU A 53 -3.92 16.88 19.24
CA LEU A 53 -4.05 18.25 18.70
C LEU A 53 -5.11 19.07 19.45
N GLU A 54 -6.25 18.45 19.80
CA GLU A 54 -7.33 19.09 20.57
C GLU A 54 -6.89 19.44 22.01
N GLN A 55 -5.96 18.65 22.58
CA GLN A 55 -5.31 18.93 23.87
C GLN A 55 -4.24 20.01 23.80
N GLY A 56 -4.05 20.63 22.63
CA GLY A 56 -3.12 21.74 22.42
C GLY A 56 -1.73 21.34 21.99
N SER A 57 -1.53 20.12 21.51
CA SER A 57 -0.24 19.75 20.91
C SER A 57 -0.02 20.54 19.62
N GLU A 58 1.08 21.28 19.58
CA GLU A 58 1.56 21.96 18.35
C GLU A 58 2.68 21.16 17.66
N ASP A 59 2.95 19.95 18.14
CA ASP A 59 4.03 19.09 17.65
C ASP A 59 3.81 18.72 16.17
N PRO A 60 4.69 19.12 15.25
CA PRO A 60 4.58 18.79 13.84
C PRO A 60 4.66 17.28 13.57
N ASP A 61 5.34 16.50 14.43
CA ASP A 61 5.40 15.04 14.29
C ASP A 61 4.03 14.39 14.51
N VAL A 62 3.19 14.93 15.39
CA VAL A 62 1.81 14.46 15.59
C VAL A 62 0.97 14.72 14.33
N LYS A 63 1.12 15.91 13.72
CA LYS A 63 0.44 16.26 12.47
C LYS A 63 0.90 15.38 11.29
N GLU A 64 2.21 15.08 11.24
CA GLU A 64 2.74 14.18 10.22
C GLU A 64 2.19 12.75 10.36
N LYS A 65 2.18 12.20 11.58
CA LYS A 65 1.59 10.87 11.85
C LYS A 65 0.10 10.82 11.53
N LEU A 66 -0.63 11.91 11.80
CA LEU A 66 -2.04 12.03 11.41
C LEU A 66 -2.21 12.04 9.89
N ALA A 67 -1.34 12.75 9.16
CA ALA A 67 -1.34 12.74 7.70
C ALA A 67 -1.09 11.34 7.13
N TRP A 68 -0.14 10.60 7.70
CA TRP A 68 0.11 9.20 7.33
C TRP A 68 -1.10 8.30 7.61
N ALA A 69 -1.76 8.47 8.77
CA ALA A 69 -2.95 7.69 9.11
C ALA A 69 -4.10 7.94 8.13
N TYR A 70 -4.32 9.18 7.71
CA TYR A 70 -5.29 9.53 6.66
C TYR A 70 -4.92 8.91 5.32
N PHE A 71 -3.65 9.01 4.91
CA PHE A 71 -3.15 8.41 3.68
C PHE A 71 -3.42 6.89 3.63
N TYR A 72 -3.04 6.17 4.69
CA TYR A 72 -3.25 4.72 4.76
C TYR A 72 -4.72 4.32 4.87
N LYS A 73 -5.59 5.20 5.39
CA LYS A 73 -7.03 5.02 5.35
C LYS A 73 -7.61 5.21 3.94
N GLY A 74 -6.87 5.84 3.04
CA GLY A 74 -7.33 6.23 1.69
C GLY A 74 -7.98 7.61 1.62
N ASP A 75 -7.95 8.39 2.71
CA ASP A 75 -8.40 9.77 2.74
C ASP A 75 -7.27 10.70 2.27
N ILE A 76 -7.09 10.72 0.95
CA ILE A 76 -5.99 11.44 0.29
C ILE A 76 -6.12 12.95 0.48
N GLU A 77 -7.33 13.49 0.51
CA GLU A 77 -7.58 14.92 0.69
C GLU A 77 -7.16 15.40 2.08
N SER A 78 -7.52 14.66 3.13
CA SER A 78 -7.08 14.97 4.49
C SER A 78 -5.56 14.81 4.66
N ALA A 79 -4.97 13.80 4.05
CA ALA A 79 -3.52 13.62 4.05
C ALA A 79 -2.82 14.82 3.39
N ASP A 80 -3.27 15.24 2.20
CA ASP A 80 -2.74 16.39 1.47
C ASP A 80 -2.88 17.69 2.27
N PHE A 81 -4.03 17.91 2.92
CA PHE A 81 -4.26 19.07 3.78
C PHE A 81 -3.16 19.18 4.86
N TYR A 82 -2.87 18.09 5.58
CA TYR A 82 -1.85 18.11 6.63
C TYR A 82 -0.43 18.23 6.07
N VAL A 83 -0.12 17.61 4.93
CA VAL A 83 1.16 17.80 4.24
C VAL A 83 1.39 19.25 3.89
N GLN A 84 0.41 19.91 3.24
CA GLN A 84 0.50 21.34 2.88
C GLN A 84 0.59 22.24 4.13
N HIS A 85 -0.18 21.93 5.18
CA HIS A 85 -0.15 22.68 6.42
C HIS A 85 1.25 22.65 7.07
N LEU A 86 1.87 21.48 7.16
CA LEU A 86 3.22 21.30 7.71
C LEU A 86 4.25 22.05 6.88
N GLN A 87 4.19 21.99 5.56
CA GLN A 87 5.11 22.72 4.69
C GLN A 87 4.96 24.24 4.82
N LYS A 88 3.73 24.76 4.95
CA LYS A 88 3.50 26.19 5.21
C LYS A 88 4.10 26.65 6.55
N GLN A 89 4.24 25.75 7.52
CA GLN A 89 4.90 26.00 8.79
C GLN A 89 6.44 25.85 8.73
N GLY A 90 6.99 25.53 7.57
CA GLY A 90 8.44 25.31 7.37
C GLY A 90 8.92 23.95 7.92
N PHE A 91 8.00 23.02 8.21
CA PHE A 91 8.38 21.68 8.64
C PHE A 91 8.74 20.84 7.42
N GLU A 92 9.97 20.36 7.41
CA GLU A 92 10.54 19.58 6.32
C GLU A 92 11.37 18.44 6.88
N ASN A 93 11.07 17.23 6.43
CA ASN A 93 11.84 16.04 6.74
C ASN A 93 11.70 14.99 5.62
N PRO A 94 12.55 13.95 5.59
CA PRO A 94 12.50 12.91 4.57
C PRO A 94 11.14 12.20 4.46
N ASN A 95 10.47 11.95 5.61
CA ASN A 95 9.20 11.22 5.66
C ASN A 95 8.05 12.07 5.13
N LEU A 96 8.02 13.37 5.44
CA LEU A 96 7.00 14.27 4.92
C LEU A 96 7.11 14.41 3.40
N TYR A 97 8.32 14.50 2.84
CA TYR A 97 8.53 14.50 1.39
C TYR A 97 8.10 13.18 0.75
N GLN A 98 8.38 12.04 1.40
CA GLN A 98 7.89 10.74 0.92
C GLN A 98 6.36 10.69 0.92
N LEU A 99 5.71 11.13 1.99
CA LEU A 99 4.24 11.17 2.05
C LEU A 99 3.67 12.09 0.98
N LYS A 100 4.25 13.27 0.77
CA LYS A 100 3.87 14.19 -0.29
C LYS A 100 3.92 13.53 -1.66
N GLY A 101 4.99 12.79 -1.95
CA GLY A 101 5.13 12.03 -3.19
C GLY A 101 4.02 10.99 -3.34
N GLN A 102 3.70 10.23 -2.29
CA GLN A 102 2.63 9.24 -2.33
C GLN A 102 1.24 9.87 -2.48
N VAL A 103 1.01 11.04 -1.90
CA VAL A 103 -0.23 11.82 -2.10
C VAL A 103 -0.37 12.25 -3.55
N PHE A 104 0.69 12.79 -4.17
CA PHE A 104 0.69 13.15 -5.59
C PHE A 104 0.48 11.93 -6.49
N ASP A 105 1.14 10.81 -6.18
CA ASP A 105 0.98 9.56 -6.94
C ASP A 105 -0.47 9.04 -6.87
N ALA A 106 -1.10 9.10 -5.69
CA ALA A 106 -2.51 8.77 -5.50
C ALA A 106 -3.47 9.70 -6.26
N LYS A 107 -3.07 10.95 -6.47
CA LYS A 107 -3.80 11.94 -7.31
C LYS A 107 -3.46 11.82 -8.80
N ASN A 108 -2.63 10.86 -9.18
CA ASN A 108 -2.12 10.66 -10.54
C ASN A 108 -1.29 11.85 -11.09
N ASP A 109 -0.73 12.68 -10.20
CA ASP A 109 0.24 13.72 -10.54
C ASP A 109 1.66 13.15 -10.41
N ILE A 110 2.06 12.39 -11.42
CA ILE A 110 3.28 11.56 -11.36
C ILE A 110 4.56 12.43 -11.38
N GLU A 111 4.55 13.55 -12.08
CA GLU A 111 5.71 14.46 -12.14
C GLU A 111 5.98 15.13 -10.78
N SER A 112 4.92 15.56 -10.09
CA SER A 112 5.01 16.09 -8.74
C SER A 112 5.43 15.00 -7.73
N ALA A 113 4.96 13.76 -7.91
CA ALA A 113 5.37 12.63 -7.09
C ALA A 113 6.87 12.36 -7.22
N ILE A 114 7.41 12.29 -8.45
CA ILE A 114 8.84 12.13 -8.71
C ILE A 114 9.64 13.22 -8.00
N SER A 115 9.23 14.49 -8.19
CA SER A 115 9.89 15.62 -7.55
C SER A 115 9.95 15.52 -6.03
N ALA A 116 8.84 15.09 -5.41
CA ALA A 116 8.77 14.92 -3.96
C ALA A 116 9.60 13.72 -3.47
N TYR A 117 9.65 12.61 -4.21
CA TYR A 117 10.52 11.47 -3.87
C TYR A 117 12.01 11.82 -3.97
N LEU A 118 12.41 12.59 -4.98
CA LEU A 118 13.77 13.10 -5.08
C LEU A 118 14.11 14.01 -3.90
N ALA A 119 13.20 14.93 -3.51
CA ALA A 119 13.38 15.76 -2.34
C ALA A 119 13.51 14.93 -1.04
N SER A 120 12.74 13.83 -0.92
CA SER A 120 12.89 12.89 0.20
C SER A 120 14.29 12.26 0.25
N ILE A 121 14.84 11.86 -0.89
CA ILE A 121 16.20 11.30 -0.99
C ILE A 121 17.24 12.37 -0.63
N ASP A 122 17.11 13.59 -1.15
CA ASP A 122 18.01 14.70 -0.87
C ASP A 122 17.98 15.10 0.60
N ALA A 123 16.79 15.07 1.23
CA ALA A 123 16.62 15.28 2.66
C ALA A 123 17.17 14.14 3.55
N GLY A 124 17.67 13.06 2.95
CA GLY A 124 18.36 11.99 3.67
C GLY A 124 17.59 10.67 3.78
N ASN A 125 16.47 10.47 3.09
CA ASN A 125 15.85 9.15 3.02
C ASN A 125 16.78 8.17 2.31
N ARG A 126 17.16 7.10 3.02
CA ARG A 126 18.09 6.06 2.50
C ARG A 126 17.42 4.68 2.45
N THR A 127 16.11 4.61 2.57
CA THR A 127 15.37 3.34 2.56
C THR A 127 15.27 2.76 1.14
N GLY A 128 15.19 1.45 1.02
CA GLY A 128 14.90 0.82 -0.28
C GLY A 128 13.50 1.17 -0.81
N GLN A 129 12.57 1.47 0.09
CA GLN A 129 11.20 1.82 -0.25
C GLN A 129 11.10 3.07 -1.12
N ILE A 130 11.85 4.16 -0.78
CA ILE A 130 11.80 5.40 -1.56
C ILE A 130 12.25 5.17 -3.01
N HIS A 131 13.25 4.30 -3.20
CA HIS A 131 13.74 3.94 -4.52
C HIS A 131 12.74 3.09 -5.31
N VAL A 132 11.97 2.21 -4.66
CA VAL A 132 10.85 1.49 -5.32
C VAL A 132 9.77 2.48 -5.76
N LEU A 133 9.34 3.39 -4.88
CA LEU A 133 8.33 4.40 -5.18
C LEU A 133 8.74 5.26 -6.39
N LEU A 134 9.98 5.76 -6.38
CA LEU A 134 10.54 6.55 -7.47
C LEU A 134 10.65 5.74 -8.77
N GLY A 135 11.12 4.49 -8.70
CA GLY A 135 11.21 3.59 -9.85
C GLY A 135 9.85 3.30 -10.49
N VAL A 136 8.82 3.05 -9.66
CA VAL A 136 7.44 2.87 -10.15
C VAL A 136 6.92 4.14 -10.82
N SER A 137 7.16 5.32 -10.25
CA SER A 137 6.74 6.59 -10.85
C SER A 137 7.46 6.87 -12.17
N TYR A 138 8.77 6.58 -12.27
CA TYR A 138 9.49 6.67 -13.56
C TYR A 138 8.92 5.72 -14.61
N THR A 139 8.52 4.50 -14.22
CA THR A 139 7.88 3.56 -15.15
C THR A 139 6.58 4.12 -15.72
N LYS A 140 5.75 4.77 -14.88
CA LYS A 140 4.48 5.38 -15.31
C LYS A 140 4.65 6.49 -16.35
N VAL A 141 5.81 7.18 -16.37
CA VAL A 141 6.13 8.24 -17.35
C VAL A 141 7.08 7.78 -18.46
N GLY A 142 7.29 6.48 -18.61
CA GLY A 142 8.09 5.89 -19.66
C GLY A 142 9.62 6.07 -19.53
N LYS A 143 10.10 6.52 -18.36
CA LYS A 143 11.54 6.68 -18.08
C LYS A 143 12.10 5.34 -17.54
N TYR A 144 12.20 4.36 -18.44
CA TYR A 144 12.52 2.97 -18.08
C TYR A 144 13.94 2.78 -17.55
N ASP A 145 14.93 3.51 -18.09
CA ASP A 145 16.33 3.44 -17.64
C ASP A 145 16.47 3.98 -16.20
N GLU A 146 15.84 5.13 -15.92
CA GLU A 146 15.81 5.71 -14.57
C GLU A 146 15.07 4.79 -13.59
N ALA A 147 13.94 4.22 -14.01
CA ALA A 147 13.18 3.26 -13.20
C ALA A 147 14.03 2.04 -12.83
N GLN A 148 14.73 1.45 -13.81
CA GLN A 148 15.61 0.30 -13.58
C GLN A 148 16.75 0.63 -12.62
N LYS A 149 17.35 1.83 -12.76
CA LYS A 149 18.40 2.31 -11.86
C LYS A 149 17.89 2.41 -10.42
N GLU A 150 16.72 3.01 -10.22
CA GLU A 150 16.14 3.17 -8.90
C GLU A 150 15.75 1.82 -8.27
N LEU A 151 15.19 0.88 -9.02
CA LEU A 151 14.90 -0.47 -8.51
C LEU A 151 16.18 -1.23 -8.15
N ASN A 152 17.28 -1.04 -8.87
CA ASN A 152 18.57 -1.58 -8.48
C ASN A 152 19.10 -0.94 -7.18
N GLN A 153 18.87 0.35 -6.96
CA GLN A 153 19.18 1.01 -5.67
C GLN A 153 18.33 0.43 -4.54
N ALA A 154 17.04 0.17 -4.76
CA ALA A 154 16.18 -0.47 -3.78
C ALA A 154 16.74 -1.84 -3.33
N ARG A 155 17.16 -2.66 -4.30
CA ARG A 155 17.77 -3.97 -4.03
C ARG A 155 19.07 -3.86 -3.22
N LEU A 156 19.97 -2.93 -3.60
CA LEU A 156 21.21 -2.70 -2.89
C LEU A 156 20.99 -2.24 -1.44
N ARG A 157 19.83 -1.66 -1.14
CA ARG A 157 19.42 -1.24 0.21
C ARG A 157 18.62 -2.31 0.96
N GLY A 158 18.60 -3.55 0.45
CA GLY A 158 17.96 -4.68 1.10
C GLY A 158 16.44 -4.68 1.03
N TYR A 159 15.84 -3.95 0.07
CA TYR A 159 14.39 -4.07 -0.15
C TYR A 159 14.03 -5.46 -0.66
N ASP A 160 12.78 -5.87 -0.45
CA ASP A 160 12.28 -7.20 -0.84
C ASP A 160 12.58 -7.51 -2.31
N ASP A 161 13.37 -8.57 -2.55
CA ASP A 161 13.86 -8.95 -3.88
C ASP A 161 12.73 -9.41 -4.80
N VAL A 162 11.66 -10.01 -4.24
CA VAL A 162 10.47 -10.42 -5.00
C VAL A 162 9.76 -9.17 -5.54
N VAL A 163 9.57 -8.16 -4.70
CA VAL A 163 8.95 -6.89 -5.10
C VAL A 163 9.81 -6.19 -6.16
N VAL A 164 11.12 -6.13 -5.96
CA VAL A 164 12.04 -5.50 -6.93
C VAL A 164 12.00 -6.22 -8.27
N LYS A 165 12.13 -7.54 -8.29
CA LYS A 165 12.08 -8.34 -9.53
C LYS A 165 10.73 -8.20 -10.24
N ASN A 166 9.63 -8.18 -9.48
CA ASN A 166 8.32 -7.96 -10.07
C ASN A 166 8.21 -6.58 -10.75
N ASN A 167 8.71 -5.52 -10.13
CA ASN A 167 8.71 -4.20 -10.74
C ASN A 167 9.66 -4.11 -11.95
N ILE A 168 10.83 -4.76 -11.92
CA ILE A 168 11.72 -4.87 -13.08
C ILE A 168 11.00 -5.56 -14.25
N ALA A 169 10.30 -6.65 -13.98
CA ALA A 169 9.52 -7.33 -15.01
C ALA A 169 8.38 -6.46 -15.57
N MET A 170 7.77 -5.61 -14.74
CA MET A 170 6.77 -4.63 -15.20
C MET A 170 7.40 -3.61 -16.16
N ILE A 171 8.63 -3.11 -15.89
CA ILE A 171 9.38 -2.25 -16.82
C ILE A 171 9.64 -3.00 -18.13
N GLN A 172 10.13 -4.23 -18.05
CA GLN A 172 10.41 -5.06 -19.22
C GLN A 172 9.16 -5.27 -20.08
N MET A 173 8.01 -5.55 -19.44
CA MET A 173 6.73 -5.66 -20.15
C MET A 173 6.29 -4.33 -20.78
N ALA A 174 6.43 -3.21 -20.08
CA ALA A 174 6.11 -1.88 -20.59
C ALA A 174 6.98 -1.50 -21.79
N ASN A 175 8.23 -1.98 -21.81
CA ASN A 175 9.18 -1.79 -22.92
C ASN A 175 9.02 -2.86 -24.03
N GLY A 176 8.01 -3.74 -23.95
CA GLY A 176 7.80 -4.81 -24.94
C GLY A 176 8.71 -6.02 -24.79
N GLU A 177 9.57 -6.06 -23.77
CA GLU A 177 10.58 -7.08 -23.53
C GLU A 177 9.99 -8.30 -22.78
N TYR A 178 8.86 -8.82 -23.25
CA TYR A 178 8.09 -9.87 -22.57
C TYR A 178 8.89 -11.14 -22.27
N GLN A 179 9.83 -11.51 -23.17
CA GLN A 179 10.67 -12.68 -22.95
C GLN A 179 11.64 -12.49 -21.77
N GLN A 180 12.15 -11.28 -21.56
CA GLN A 180 12.98 -10.95 -20.41
C GLN A 180 12.15 -10.96 -19.13
N ALA A 181 10.92 -10.43 -19.17
CA ALA A 181 9.99 -10.49 -18.04
C ALA A 181 9.71 -11.94 -17.59
N ILE A 182 9.53 -12.87 -18.53
CA ILE A 182 9.40 -14.32 -18.23
C ILE A 182 10.65 -14.82 -17.49
N GLN A 183 11.85 -14.50 -17.99
CA GLN A 183 13.10 -14.93 -17.37
C GLN A 183 13.30 -14.35 -15.96
N THR A 184 12.80 -13.14 -15.72
CA THR A 184 12.83 -12.47 -14.42
C THR A 184 11.84 -13.09 -13.44
N LEU A 185 10.60 -13.38 -13.87
CA LEU A 185 9.51 -13.81 -12.98
C LEU A 185 9.47 -15.32 -12.73
N ALA A 186 9.84 -16.14 -13.70
CA ALA A 186 9.72 -17.61 -13.57
C ALA A 186 10.52 -18.18 -12.37
N PRO A 187 11.76 -17.74 -12.09
CA PRO A 187 12.48 -18.17 -10.89
C PRO A 187 11.78 -17.73 -9.60
N VAL A 188 11.25 -16.48 -9.56
CA VAL A 188 10.54 -15.96 -8.38
C VAL A 188 9.32 -16.80 -8.06
N LEU A 189 8.51 -17.12 -9.07
CA LEU A 189 7.31 -17.94 -8.88
C LEU A 189 7.64 -19.38 -8.50
N LYS A 190 8.81 -19.90 -8.92
CA LYS A 190 9.26 -21.22 -8.51
C LYS A 190 9.59 -21.28 -7.01
N GLU A 191 10.11 -20.19 -6.43
CA GLU A 191 10.43 -20.08 -5.02
C GLU A 191 9.17 -19.82 -4.18
N ASP A 192 8.20 -19.02 -4.69
CA ASP A 192 6.91 -18.72 -4.05
C ASP A 192 5.76 -18.97 -5.04
N PRO A 193 5.29 -20.22 -5.18
CA PRO A 193 4.23 -20.58 -6.13
C PRO A 193 2.86 -19.93 -5.85
N GLU A 194 2.63 -19.47 -4.62
CA GLU A 194 1.38 -18.85 -4.20
C GLU A 194 1.36 -17.33 -4.43
N ASN A 195 2.42 -16.76 -4.95
CA ASN A 195 2.51 -15.33 -5.23
C ASN A 195 1.61 -14.93 -6.41
N LYS A 196 0.40 -14.49 -6.08
CA LYS A 196 -0.62 -14.16 -7.07
C LYS A 196 -0.20 -13.04 -8.04
N THR A 197 0.54 -12.05 -7.54
CA THR A 197 1.01 -10.92 -8.36
C THR A 197 2.04 -11.36 -9.38
N VAL A 198 3.05 -12.10 -8.95
CA VAL A 198 4.08 -12.65 -9.84
C VAL A 198 3.47 -13.63 -10.84
N LYS A 199 2.55 -14.48 -10.39
CA LYS A 199 1.80 -15.43 -11.24
C LYS A 199 1.02 -14.71 -12.34
N ALA A 200 0.29 -13.65 -11.99
CA ALA A 200 -0.48 -12.87 -12.95
C ALA A 200 0.43 -12.19 -14.00
N ASN A 201 1.49 -11.53 -13.56
CA ASN A 201 2.43 -10.85 -14.47
C ASN A 201 3.16 -11.84 -15.40
N LEU A 202 3.57 -13.00 -14.86
CA LEU A 202 4.17 -14.07 -15.69
C LEU A 202 3.17 -14.61 -16.73
N ALA A 203 1.92 -14.78 -16.35
CA ALA A 203 0.87 -15.23 -17.27
C ALA A 203 0.66 -14.24 -18.41
N ILE A 204 0.62 -12.93 -18.11
CA ILE A 204 0.51 -11.87 -19.13
C ILE A 204 1.71 -11.94 -20.09
N ALA A 205 2.93 -12.01 -19.58
CA ALA A 205 4.14 -12.09 -20.41
C ALA A 205 4.16 -13.35 -21.29
N LEU A 206 3.71 -14.50 -20.77
CA LEU A 206 3.56 -15.74 -21.55
C LEU A 206 2.51 -15.59 -22.68
N MET A 207 1.38 -14.96 -22.40
CA MET A 207 0.35 -14.72 -23.40
C MET A 207 0.83 -13.76 -24.49
N LYS A 208 1.50 -12.66 -24.12
CA LYS A 208 2.08 -11.70 -25.08
C LYS A 208 3.15 -12.33 -25.99
N THR A 209 3.86 -13.37 -25.51
CA THR A 209 4.84 -14.13 -26.31
C THR A 209 4.26 -15.36 -27.01
N GLN A 210 2.92 -15.48 -27.09
CA GLN A 210 2.20 -16.59 -27.70
C GLN A 210 2.45 -17.98 -27.04
N GLN A 211 2.97 -18.00 -25.81
CA GLN A 211 3.19 -19.22 -25.04
C GLN A 211 1.91 -19.63 -24.28
N ILE A 212 0.79 -19.75 -25.03
CA ILE A 212 -0.56 -19.94 -24.46
C ILE A 212 -0.67 -21.23 -23.64
N ASP A 213 -0.05 -22.32 -24.06
CA ASP A 213 -0.09 -23.59 -23.31
C ASP A 213 0.61 -23.48 -21.97
N SER A 214 1.68 -22.70 -21.89
CA SER A 214 2.37 -22.42 -20.63
C SER A 214 1.48 -21.54 -19.70
N ALA A 215 0.82 -20.53 -20.24
CA ALA A 215 -0.15 -19.72 -19.50
C ALA A 215 -1.33 -20.56 -18.97
N LYS A 216 -1.88 -21.47 -19.81
CA LYS A 216 -2.93 -22.42 -19.39
C LYS A 216 -2.49 -23.33 -18.24
N LYS A 217 -1.26 -23.84 -18.29
CA LYS A 217 -0.71 -24.67 -17.20
C LYS A 217 -0.54 -23.87 -15.93
N LEU A 218 -0.06 -22.63 -16.06
CA LEU A 218 0.19 -21.73 -14.94
C LEU A 218 -1.08 -21.32 -14.20
N LEU A 219 -2.14 -21.00 -14.96
CA LEU A 219 -3.42 -20.51 -14.45
C LEU A 219 -4.46 -21.62 -14.22
N LYS A 220 -4.07 -22.90 -14.36
CA LYS A 220 -4.97 -24.03 -14.16
C LYS A 220 -5.56 -24.00 -12.74
N GLY A 221 -6.89 -23.98 -12.68
CA GLY A 221 -7.65 -23.88 -11.43
C GLY A 221 -8.09 -22.47 -11.05
N ASP A 222 -7.47 -21.45 -11.64
CA ASP A 222 -7.90 -20.05 -11.47
C ASP A 222 -8.83 -19.62 -12.62
N PHE A 223 -8.56 -20.10 -13.85
CA PHE A 223 -9.32 -19.79 -15.07
C PHE A 223 -9.49 -21.02 -15.95
N SER A 224 -10.56 -21.05 -16.76
CA SER A 224 -10.75 -22.06 -17.80
C SER A 224 -9.80 -21.84 -18.99
N ALA A 225 -9.63 -22.87 -19.82
CA ALA A 225 -8.80 -22.77 -21.01
C ALA A 225 -9.35 -21.76 -22.03
N GLU A 226 -10.67 -21.65 -22.12
CA GLU A 226 -11.40 -20.73 -23.00
C GLU A 226 -11.22 -19.28 -22.54
N GLU A 227 -11.32 -19.00 -21.23
CA GLU A 227 -11.07 -17.68 -20.65
C GLU A 227 -9.64 -17.22 -20.92
N ILE A 228 -8.65 -18.08 -20.70
CA ILE A 228 -7.24 -17.75 -20.97
C ILE A 228 -7.01 -17.45 -22.45
N GLN A 229 -7.66 -18.22 -23.34
CA GLN A 229 -7.56 -17.98 -24.78
C GLN A 229 -8.18 -16.64 -25.20
N SER A 230 -9.32 -16.27 -24.60
CA SER A 230 -9.99 -14.98 -24.83
C SER A 230 -9.11 -13.81 -24.35
N ILE A 231 -8.58 -13.89 -23.13
CA ILE A 231 -7.67 -12.88 -22.58
C ILE A 231 -6.42 -12.72 -23.47
N ALA A 232 -5.83 -13.82 -23.92
CA ALA A 232 -4.66 -13.77 -24.79
C ALA A 232 -4.96 -13.11 -26.14
N ALA A 233 -6.14 -13.35 -26.72
CA ALA A 233 -6.57 -12.69 -27.95
C ALA A 233 -6.76 -11.18 -27.76
N GLU A 234 -7.41 -10.77 -26.68
CA GLU A 234 -7.58 -9.34 -26.34
C GLU A 234 -6.23 -8.63 -26.12
N LEU A 235 -5.33 -9.24 -25.38
CA LEU A 235 -3.97 -8.69 -25.16
C LEU A 235 -3.19 -8.52 -26.47
N THR A 236 -3.42 -9.40 -27.45
CA THR A 236 -2.79 -9.30 -28.77
C THR A 236 -3.37 -8.14 -29.58
N GLN A 237 -4.69 -7.93 -29.53
CA GLN A 237 -5.37 -6.84 -30.24
C GLN A 237 -5.00 -5.46 -29.68
N LEU A 238 -4.87 -5.31 -28.35
CA LEU A 238 -4.45 -4.06 -27.73
C LEU A 238 -3.04 -3.63 -28.17
N GLY A 239 -2.11 -4.57 -28.34
CA GLY A 239 -0.75 -4.26 -28.80
C GLY A 239 -0.66 -3.83 -30.27
N VAL A 240 -1.61 -4.22 -31.11
CA VAL A 240 -1.63 -3.79 -32.55
C VAL A 240 -2.14 -2.37 -32.70
N ASN A 241 -2.98 -1.89 -31.79
CA ASN A 241 -3.51 -0.51 -31.84
C ASN A 241 -2.51 0.52 -31.32
N ASP A 242 -1.60 0.14 -30.43
CA ASP A 242 -0.56 1.04 -29.89
C ASP A 242 0.59 1.27 -30.90
N GLU A 243 0.84 0.34 -31.81
CA GLU A 243 1.85 0.48 -32.88
C GLU A 243 1.32 1.28 -34.12
N ALA A 244 0.01 1.55 -34.18
CA ALA A 244 -0.65 2.23 -35.31
C ALA A 244 -1.01 3.69 -35.02
N SER A 245 -0.69 4.22 -33.85
CA SER A 245 -0.95 5.60 -33.39
C SER A 245 0.33 6.39 -33.20
#